data_d780483db1422bed5db1813ebe3a4c44
#
_entry.id   d780483db1422bed5db1813ebe3a4c44
#
_cell.length_a   1.000
_cell.length_b   1.000
_cell.length_c   1.000
_cell.angle_alpha   90.00
_cell.angle_beta   90.00
_cell.angle_gamma   90.00
#
_symmetry.space_group_name_H-M   'P 1'
#
loop_
_entity.id
_entity.type
_entity.pdbx_description
1 polymer ?
#
loop_
_entity_poly.entity_id
_entity_poly.type
_entity_poly.pdbx_seq_one_letter_code
_entity_poly.pdbx_strand_id
1 'polypeptide(L)'
;MQQPPGGAVGLVYGPNGYWIAERNSVLSYPAEGNDLCYSLEDDSFWFRHRNELIVETLRQFPPPGTLFDVGGGNGYVATGLERAGFPTVLVEPGRSGAENACRRGLRTVVNATTDEAGFAPDSLDAIGLFDVLEHIPDDLAFLQSLHSLMRPGGRIYLTVPAFQMLWSSEDDYAGHQRRYRRATLAKVLKRAGFDVEYLTYCFWFLPLPVFLLRSVPSWLGWRKKPNQRSATNEHSTRGGFAGWLVNRALSWERSRVTRRQILWMGNSCLAVAQKRPHAG
;
A
#
# COMPACT_ATOMS: atom_id res chain seq x y z
N MET A 1 -5.39 -22.15 22.42
CA MET A 1 -4.36 -21.66 21.45
C MET A 1 -5.07 -20.76 20.46
N GLN A 2 -4.51 -19.59 20.15
CA GLN A 2 -5.00 -18.76 19.06
C GLN A 2 -4.82 -19.50 17.73
N GLN A 3 -5.79 -19.40 16.83
CA GLN A 3 -5.66 -19.98 15.50
C GLN A 3 -4.94 -18.98 14.58
N PRO A 4 -4.03 -19.44 13.70
CA PRO A 4 -3.37 -18.57 12.74
C PRO A 4 -4.39 -17.90 11.80
N PRO A 5 -4.20 -16.62 11.45
CA PRO A 5 -5.10 -15.93 10.54
C PRO A 5 -5.06 -16.55 9.14
N GLY A 6 -6.19 -16.52 8.43
CA GLY A 6 -6.28 -17.03 7.06
C GLY A 6 -6.01 -18.53 6.89
N GLY A 7 -6.12 -19.32 7.97
CA GLY A 7 -5.81 -20.75 7.91
C GLY A 7 -4.35 -21.06 7.60
N ALA A 8 -3.44 -20.17 7.92
CA ALA A 8 -2.00 -20.33 7.67
C ALA A 8 -1.43 -21.52 8.44
N VAL A 9 -0.60 -22.31 7.76
CA VAL A 9 0.01 -23.52 8.35
C VAL A 9 1.51 -23.35 8.66
N GLY A 10 2.13 -22.29 8.16
CA GLY A 10 3.56 -21.99 8.34
C GLY A 10 3.86 -20.99 9.46
N LEU A 11 2.89 -20.70 10.35
CA LEU A 11 3.03 -19.67 11.36
C LEU A 11 3.00 -20.24 12.78
N VAL A 12 3.89 -19.73 13.62
CA VAL A 12 3.88 -19.94 15.08
C VAL A 12 3.66 -18.61 15.80
N TYR A 13 2.92 -18.62 16.90
CA TYR A 13 2.74 -17.40 17.70
C TYR A 13 3.98 -17.18 18.57
N GLY A 14 4.70 -16.09 18.28
CA GLY A 14 5.95 -15.76 18.94
C GLY A 14 5.78 -15.12 20.31
N PRO A 15 6.85 -15.10 21.14
CA PRO A 15 6.84 -14.49 22.47
C PRO A 15 6.61 -12.97 22.44
N ASN A 16 6.84 -12.34 21.29
CA ASN A 16 6.66 -10.90 21.09
C ASN A 16 5.21 -10.49 20.78
N GLY A 17 4.25 -11.44 20.82
CA GLY A 17 2.84 -11.14 20.65
C GLY A 17 2.37 -11.06 19.19
N TYR A 18 3.14 -11.60 18.24
CA TYR A 18 2.75 -11.68 16.84
C TYR A 18 3.13 -13.03 16.20
N TRP A 19 2.56 -13.31 15.03
CA TRP A 19 2.81 -14.54 14.27
C TRP A 19 4.10 -14.45 13.50
N ILE A 20 4.88 -15.51 13.49
CA ILE A 20 6.21 -15.57 12.83
C ILE A 20 6.25 -16.82 11.96
N ALA A 21 6.80 -16.71 10.75
CA ALA A 21 7.10 -17.88 9.92
C ALA A 21 8.25 -18.70 10.51
N GLU A 22 8.17 -20.02 10.42
CA GLU A 22 9.24 -20.91 10.84
C GLU A 22 10.53 -20.77 10.00
N ARG A 23 10.40 -20.22 8.78
CA ARG A 23 11.50 -19.95 7.85
C ARG A 23 11.54 -18.45 7.56
N ASN A 24 12.72 -17.85 7.61
CA ASN A 24 12.92 -16.42 7.28
C ASN A 24 13.66 -16.31 5.96
N SER A 25 13.04 -15.74 4.95
CA SER A 25 13.67 -15.32 3.70
C SER A 25 14.48 -14.04 3.90
N VAL A 26 15.56 -13.87 3.12
CA VAL A 26 16.31 -12.61 3.07
C VAL A 26 15.49 -11.58 2.28
N LEU A 27 15.15 -10.45 2.91
CA LEU A 27 14.35 -9.40 2.31
C LEU A 27 15.21 -8.36 1.60
N SER A 28 14.64 -7.79 0.53
CA SER A 28 15.28 -6.74 -0.26
C SER A 28 15.07 -5.32 0.30
N TYR A 29 14.11 -5.10 1.22
CA TYR A 29 13.84 -3.77 1.78
C TYR A 29 14.72 -3.49 3.01
N PRO A 30 15.46 -2.36 3.04
CA PRO A 30 16.33 -2.02 4.15
C PRO A 30 15.56 -1.78 5.45
N ALA A 31 15.99 -2.39 6.57
CA ALA A 31 15.38 -2.18 7.90
C ALA A 31 15.36 -0.69 8.32
N GLU A 32 16.42 0.05 7.97
CA GLU A 32 16.55 1.49 8.25
C GLU A 32 15.46 2.33 7.57
N GLY A 33 14.90 1.87 6.44
CA GLY A 33 13.81 2.52 5.74
C GLY A 33 12.50 2.52 6.54
N ASN A 34 12.21 1.44 7.26
CA ASN A 34 11.01 1.32 8.08
C ASN A 34 11.03 2.29 9.28
N ASP A 35 12.16 2.43 9.97
CA ASP A 35 12.27 3.31 11.14
C ASP A 35 12.17 4.79 10.72
N LEU A 36 12.73 5.16 9.58
CA LEU A 36 12.59 6.51 9.03
C LEU A 36 11.12 6.80 8.67
N CYS A 37 10.46 5.91 7.95
CA CYS A 37 9.04 6.05 7.62
C CYS A 37 8.18 6.14 8.89
N TYR A 38 8.44 5.32 9.91
CA TYR A 38 7.70 5.33 11.17
C TYR A 38 7.64 6.71 11.82
N SER A 39 8.75 7.45 11.79
CA SER A 39 8.81 8.81 12.36
C SER A 39 8.10 9.88 11.53
N LEU A 40 7.84 9.61 10.22
CA LEU A 40 7.25 10.57 9.29
C LEU A 40 5.76 10.34 9.06
N GLU A 41 5.27 9.10 9.25
CA GLU A 41 3.93 8.70 8.86
C GLU A 41 2.84 9.50 9.55
N ASP A 42 2.97 9.77 10.84
CA ASP A 42 1.94 10.44 11.63
C ASP A 42 1.81 11.95 11.31
N ASP A 43 2.92 12.60 10.92
CA ASP A 43 2.97 14.04 10.64
C ASP A 43 2.80 14.40 9.17
N SER A 44 2.96 13.43 8.27
CA SER A 44 2.92 13.65 6.84
C SER A 44 1.49 13.80 6.31
N PHE A 45 1.22 14.89 5.58
CA PHE A 45 -0.06 15.07 4.88
C PHE A 45 -0.28 13.97 3.82
N TRP A 46 0.79 13.45 3.23
CA TRP A 46 0.73 12.43 2.18
C TRP A 46 0.23 11.10 2.76
N PHE A 47 0.83 10.62 3.86
CA PHE A 47 0.41 9.37 4.51
C PHE A 47 -1.02 9.47 5.05
N ARG A 48 -1.37 10.58 5.70
CA ARG A 48 -2.73 10.82 6.21
C ARG A 48 -3.77 10.80 5.08
N HIS A 49 -3.54 11.57 4.03
CA HIS A 49 -4.49 11.65 2.91
C HIS A 49 -4.61 10.31 2.17
N ARG A 50 -3.48 9.61 1.92
CA ARG A 50 -3.50 8.26 1.34
C ARG A 50 -4.36 7.33 2.17
N ASN A 51 -4.16 7.31 3.48
CA ASN A 51 -4.94 6.47 4.39
C ASN A 51 -6.43 6.82 4.38
N GLU A 52 -6.78 8.12 4.38
CA GLU A 52 -8.17 8.57 4.22
C GLU A 52 -8.80 8.07 2.90
N LEU A 53 -8.08 8.17 1.78
CA LEU A 53 -8.57 7.69 0.48
C LEU A 53 -8.76 6.16 0.47
N ILE A 54 -7.85 5.41 1.08
CA ILE A 54 -7.97 3.96 1.23
C ILE A 54 -9.21 3.61 2.05
N VAL A 55 -9.40 4.23 3.22
CA VAL A 55 -10.57 4.02 4.08
C VAL A 55 -11.87 4.35 3.34
N GLU A 56 -11.94 5.49 2.65
CA GLU A 56 -13.12 5.86 1.87
C GLU A 56 -13.38 4.88 0.72
N THR A 57 -12.33 4.36 0.11
CA THR A 57 -12.46 3.34 -0.94
C THR A 57 -13.03 2.04 -0.40
N LEU A 58 -12.56 1.57 0.76
CA LEU A 58 -13.13 0.38 1.40
C LEU A 58 -14.59 0.58 1.84
N ARG A 59 -14.99 1.80 2.24
CA ARG A 59 -16.40 2.12 2.51
C ARG A 59 -17.27 2.02 1.25
N GLN A 60 -16.75 2.41 0.09
CA GLN A 60 -17.46 2.33 -1.18
C GLN A 60 -17.48 0.93 -1.79
N PHE A 61 -16.46 0.16 -1.54
CA PHE A 61 -16.25 -1.21 -2.01
C PHE A 61 -15.88 -2.08 -0.80
N PRO A 62 -16.82 -2.41 0.09
CA PRO A 62 -16.48 -3.06 1.36
C PRO A 62 -15.89 -4.46 1.13
N PRO A 63 -14.84 -4.82 1.89
CA PRO A 63 -14.32 -6.18 1.87
C PRO A 63 -15.38 -7.15 2.40
N PRO A 64 -15.45 -8.38 1.87
CA PRO A 64 -16.42 -9.38 2.35
C PRO A 64 -16.09 -9.95 3.73
N GLY A 65 -14.93 -9.62 4.30
CA GLY A 65 -14.46 -10.08 5.59
C GLY A 65 -13.16 -9.40 5.99
N THR A 66 -12.21 -10.17 6.54
CA THR A 66 -10.92 -9.67 7.00
C THR A 66 -10.03 -9.21 5.84
N LEU A 67 -9.43 -8.04 5.97
CA LEU A 67 -8.45 -7.54 5.02
C LEU A 67 -7.03 -7.93 5.46
N PHE A 68 -6.26 -8.49 4.56
CA PHE A 68 -4.84 -8.80 4.74
C PHE A 68 -4.02 -7.70 4.07
N ASP A 69 -3.42 -6.82 4.87
CA ASP A 69 -2.53 -5.74 4.42
C ASP A 69 -1.13 -6.32 4.17
N VAL A 70 -0.87 -6.71 2.93
CA VAL A 70 0.36 -7.43 2.52
C VAL A 70 1.47 -6.43 2.17
N GLY A 71 2.60 -6.54 2.86
CA GLY A 71 3.70 -5.58 2.78
C GLY A 71 3.37 -4.25 3.45
N GLY A 72 2.52 -4.26 4.48
CA GLY A 72 2.01 -3.02 5.11
C GLY A 72 3.01 -2.29 6.00
N GLY A 73 4.30 -2.69 5.99
CA GLY A 73 5.40 -2.01 6.67
C GLY A 73 5.13 -1.79 8.16
N ASN A 74 5.18 -0.53 8.59
CA ASN A 74 4.96 -0.15 9.99
C ASN A 74 3.49 -0.22 10.46
N GLY A 75 2.58 -0.74 9.62
CA GLY A 75 1.17 -0.90 9.95
C GLY A 75 0.36 0.39 10.00
N TYR A 76 0.83 1.48 9.37
CA TYR A 76 0.12 2.76 9.38
C TYR A 76 -1.26 2.66 8.72
N VAL A 77 -1.34 2.01 7.53
CA VAL A 77 -2.61 1.79 6.83
C VAL A 77 -3.49 0.83 7.61
N ALA A 78 -2.95 -0.31 8.03
CA ALA A 78 -3.67 -1.32 8.81
C ALA A 78 -4.30 -0.74 10.09
N THR A 79 -3.56 0.10 10.83
CA THR A 79 -4.07 0.80 12.01
C THR A 79 -5.23 1.75 11.68
N GLY A 80 -5.13 2.47 10.56
CA GLY A 80 -6.21 3.35 10.09
C GLY A 80 -7.45 2.57 9.70
N LEU A 81 -7.30 1.42 9.08
CA LEU A 81 -8.38 0.52 8.71
C LEU A 81 -9.07 -0.09 9.94
N GLU A 82 -8.32 -0.57 10.94
CA GLU A 82 -8.90 -1.05 12.20
C GLU A 82 -9.70 0.05 12.92
N ARG A 83 -9.15 1.27 13.01
CA ARG A 83 -9.86 2.43 13.58
C ARG A 83 -11.13 2.78 12.82
N ALA A 84 -11.16 2.53 11.52
CA ALA A 84 -12.34 2.73 10.67
C ALA A 84 -13.36 1.57 10.75
N GLY A 85 -13.08 0.52 11.54
CA GLY A 85 -13.97 -0.63 11.78
C GLY A 85 -13.76 -1.79 10.81
N PHE A 86 -12.69 -1.80 10.00
CA PHE A 86 -12.35 -2.93 9.13
C PHE A 86 -11.42 -3.92 9.84
N PRO A 87 -11.83 -5.18 10.07
CA PRO A 87 -10.93 -6.21 10.58
C PRO A 87 -9.71 -6.34 9.67
N THR A 88 -8.51 -6.15 10.23
CA THR A 88 -7.29 -6.12 9.42
C THR A 88 -6.21 -7.02 10.05
N VAL A 89 -5.52 -7.77 9.19
CA VAL A 89 -4.31 -8.53 9.51
C VAL A 89 -3.15 -7.91 8.74
N LEU A 90 -2.11 -7.49 9.43
CA LEU A 90 -0.87 -7.07 8.77
C LEU A 90 -0.03 -8.30 8.41
N VAL A 91 0.44 -8.37 7.17
CA VAL A 91 1.42 -9.37 6.69
C VAL A 91 2.66 -8.61 6.24
N GLU A 92 3.69 -8.59 7.07
CA GLU A 92 4.90 -7.83 6.86
C GLU A 92 6.13 -8.70 7.07
N PRO A 93 6.91 -8.96 6.02
CA PRO A 93 8.09 -9.80 6.15
C PRO A 93 9.25 -9.12 6.89
N GLY A 94 9.33 -7.79 6.89
CA GLY A 94 10.35 -7.03 7.62
C GLY A 94 10.09 -7.04 9.13
N ARG A 95 11.05 -7.56 9.90
CA ARG A 95 10.92 -7.65 11.36
C ARG A 95 10.71 -6.29 12.02
N SER A 96 11.46 -5.24 11.61
CA SER A 96 11.31 -3.89 12.15
C SER A 96 9.91 -3.33 11.88
N GLY A 97 9.37 -3.55 10.68
CA GLY A 97 8.00 -3.17 10.32
C GLY A 97 6.96 -3.86 11.19
N ALA A 98 7.06 -5.18 11.36
CA ALA A 98 6.16 -5.96 12.22
C ALA A 98 6.21 -5.51 13.69
N GLU A 99 7.40 -5.25 14.25
CA GLU A 99 7.57 -4.72 15.60
C GLU A 99 6.97 -3.30 15.75
N ASN A 100 7.16 -2.43 14.76
CA ASN A 100 6.57 -1.09 14.72
C ASN A 100 5.03 -1.15 14.66
N ALA A 101 4.49 -2.07 13.88
CA ALA A 101 3.05 -2.30 13.79
C ALA A 101 2.45 -2.76 15.15
N CYS A 102 3.14 -3.64 15.86
CA CYS A 102 2.77 -4.01 17.22
C CYS A 102 2.78 -2.81 18.19
N ARG A 103 3.80 -1.94 18.08
CA ARG A 103 3.87 -0.69 18.88
C ARG A 103 2.72 0.26 18.57
N ARG A 104 2.18 0.26 17.33
CA ARG A 104 0.96 1.00 16.94
C ARG A 104 -0.32 0.40 17.52
N GLY A 105 -0.25 -0.78 18.11
CA GLY A 105 -1.38 -1.46 18.76
C GLY A 105 -2.23 -2.31 17.83
N LEU A 106 -1.71 -2.70 16.66
CA LEU A 106 -2.40 -3.65 15.79
C LEU A 106 -2.64 -4.99 16.48
N ARG A 107 -3.85 -5.53 16.32
CA ARG A 107 -4.28 -6.76 16.99
C ARG A 107 -3.65 -8.01 16.42
N THR A 108 -3.46 -8.04 15.09
CA THR A 108 -2.96 -9.22 14.40
C THR A 108 -1.86 -8.83 13.42
N VAL A 109 -0.66 -9.25 13.72
CA VAL A 109 0.54 -9.02 12.90
C VAL A 109 1.15 -10.38 12.55
N VAL A 110 1.50 -10.55 11.28
CA VAL A 110 2.17 -11.73 10.71
C VAL A 110 3.51 -11.26 10.15
N ASN A 111 4.61 -11.70 10.75
CA ASN A 111 5.96 -11.46 10.26
C ASN A 111 6.38 -12.59 9.32
N ALA A 112 5.96 -12.50 8.09
CA ALA A 112 6.21 -13.46 7.02
C ALA A 112 5.90 -12.84 5.66
N THR A 113 6.41 -13.44 4.58
CA THR A 113 5.83 -13.31 3.25
C THR A 113 4.53 -14.13 3.16
N THR A 114 3.72 -13.91 2.13
CA THR A 114 2.51 -14.71 1.90
C THR A 114 2.83 -16.20 1.68
N ASP A 115 3.95 -16.48 1.03
CA ASP A 115 4.41 -17.85 0.76
C ASP A 115 4.88 -18.56 2.02
N GLU A 116 5.65 -17.87 2.88
CA GLU A 116 6.12 -18.41 4.17
C GLU A 116 5.00 -18.61 5.18
N ALA A 117 3.99 -17.76 5.17
CA ALA A 117 2.82 -17.90 6.03
C ALA A 117 2.02 -19.17 5.70
N GLY A 118 2.11 -19.66 4.46
CA GLY A 118 1.40 -20.87 4.04
C GLY A 118 -0.11 -20.72 4.13
N PHE A 119 -0.65 -19.57 3.68
CA PHE A 119 -2.09 -19.39 3.57
C PHE A 119 -2.71 -20.43 2.62
N ALA A 120 -3.85 -20.97 3.01
CA ALA A 120 -4.54 -21.92 2.15
C ALA A 120 -5.13 -21.24 0.90
N PRO A 121 -5.22 -21.95 -0.24
CA PRO A 121 -5.97 -21.44 -1.38
C PRO A 121 -7.41 -21.07 -0.97
N ASP A 122 -7.95 -20.01 -1.59
CA ASP A 122 -9.31 -19.52 -1.36
C ASP A 122 -9.64 -19.19 0.11
N SER A 123 -8.63 -18.82 0.93
CA SER A 123 -8.80 -18.55 2.36
C SER A 123 -8.88 -17.06 2.71
N LEU A 124 -8.34 -16.17 1.89
CA LEU A 124 -8.28 -14.75 2.20
C LEU A 124 -9.50 -14.00 1.66
N ASP A 125 -10.19 -13.27 2.54
CA ASP A 125 -11.40 -12.52 2.17
C ASP A 125 -11.09 -11.30 1.30
N ALA A 126 -10.05 -10.56 1.66
CA ALA A 126 -9.61 -9.36 0.95
C ALA A 126 -8.12 -9.12 1.15
N ILE A 127 -7.47 -8.49 0.17
CA ILE A 127 -6.05 -8.14 0.22
C ILE A 127 -5.87 -6.64 -0.04
N GLY A 128 -5.02 -5.98 0.75
CA GLY A 128 -4.47 -4.65 0.51
C GLY A 128 -3.03 -4.76 0.04
N LEU A 129 -2.68 -4.02 -1.02
CA LEU A 129 -1.32 -3.82 -1.52
C LEU A 129 -1.08 -2.31 -1.66
N PHE A 130 -0.59 -1.67 -0.61
CA PHE A 130 -0.47 -0.22 -0.57
C PHE A 130 0.99 0.21 -0.74
N ASP A 131 1.36 0.56 -1.98
CA ASP A 131 2.71 0.86 -2.44
C ASP A 131 3.67 -0.34 -2.23
N VAL A 132 3.28 -1.49 -2.77
CA VAL A 132 4.02 -2.77 -2.71
C VAL A 132 4.35 -3.29 -4.11
N LEU A 133 3.37 -3.24 -5.04
CA LEU A 133 3.48 -3.91 -6.34
C LEU A 133 4.62 -3.38 -7.21
N GLU A 134 4.98 -2.10 -7.04
CA GLU A 134 6.12 -1.46 -7.71
C GLU A 134 7.48 -2.01 -7.33
N HIS A 135 7.59 -2.66 -6.18
CA HIS A 135 8.82 -3.31 -5.71
C HIS A 135 8.99 -4.73 -6.25
N ILE A 136 7.93 -5.33 -6.78
CA ILE A 136 7.91 -6.73 -7.21
C ILE A 136 8.42 -6.86 -8.64
N PRO A 137 9.52 -7.61 -8.90
CA PRO A 137 10.06 -7.77 -10.25
C PRO A 137 9.06 -8.39 -11.24
N ASP A 138 8.38 -9.48 -10.87
CA ASP A 138 7.30 -10.10 -11.65
C ASP A 138 5.94 -9.82 -10.97
N ASP A 139 5.38 -8.66 -11.30
CA ASP A 139 4.09 -8.20 -10.78
C ASP A 139 2.93 -9.13 -11.17
N LEU A 140 2.99 -9.74 -12.35
CA LEU A 140 1.96 -10.65 -12.82
C LEU A 140 1.95 -11.96 -12.01
N ALA A 141 3.10 -12.61 -11.86
CA ALA A 141 3.21 -13.85 -11.09
C ALA A 141 2.80 -13.63 -9.62
N PHE A 142 3.20 -12.50 -9.03
CA PHE A 142 2.82 -12.13 -7.66
C PHE A 142 1.31 -11.92 -7.52
N LEU A 143 0.68 -11.19 -8.44
CA LEU A 143 -0.78 -11.00 -8.42
C LEU A 143 -1.53 -12.31 -8.65
N GLN A 144 -1.00 -13.23 -9.46
CA GLN A 144 -1.58 -14.55 -9.67
C GLN A 144 -1.48 -15.42 -8.41
N SER A 145 -0.36 -15.37 -7.68
CA SER A 145 -0.23 -16.07 -6.40
C SER A 145 -1.25 -15.56 -5.38
N LEU A 146 -1.40 -14.23 -5.24
CA LEU A 146 -2.41 -13.63 -4.38
C LEU A 146 -3.83 -13.98 -4.81
N HIS A 147 -4.09 -14.00 -6.12
CA HIS A 147 -5.40 -14.43 -6.65
C HIS A 147 -5.75 -15.86 -6.23
N SER A 148 -4.77 -16.77 -6.21
CA SER A 148 -5.00 -18.15 -5.77
C SER A 148 -5.37 -18.26 -4.28
N LEU A 149 -4.82 -17.36 -3.43
CA LEU A 149 -5.10 -17.32 -2.01
C LEU A 149 -6.45 -16.70 -1.66
N MET A 150 -6.95 -15.82 -2.52
CA MET A 150 -8.22 -15.10 -2.26
C MET A 150 -9.44 -15.98 -2.51
N ARG A 151 -10.47 -15.79 -1.70
CA ARG A 151 -11.79 -16.39 -1.93
C ARG A 151 -12.43 -15.87 -3.21
N PRO A 152 -13.23 -16.69 -3.90
CA PRO A 152 -14.14 -16.20 -4.93
C PRO A 152 -15.02 -15.06 -4.39
N GLY A 153 -15.10 -13.95 -5.13
CA GLY A 153 -15.79 -12.74 -4.68
C GLY A 153 -14.95 -11.83 -3.75
N GLY A 154 -13.75 -12.25 -3.36
CA GLY A 154 -12.81 -11.43 -2.59
C GLY A 154 -12.31 -10.22 -3.38
N ARG A 155 -11.93 -9.15 -2.67
CA ARG A 155 -11.45 -7.89 -3.27
C ARG A 155 -10.00 -7.64 -2.98
N ILE A 156 -9.29 -7.11 -3.97
CA ILE A 156 -7.93 -6.57 -3.82
C ILE A 156 -7.96 -5.06 -3.97
N TYR A 157 -7.30 -4.36 -3.06
CA TYR A 157 -7.16 -2.90 -3.03
C TYR A 157 -5.69 -2.54 -3.21
N LEU A 158 -5.39 -1.61 -4.12
CA LEU A 158 -4.01 -1.26 -4.42
C LEU A 158 -3.82 0.25 -4.46
N THR A 159 -2.67 0.70 -3.96
CA THR A 159 -2.05 1.96 -4.39
C THR A 159 -0.70 1.67 -5.00
N VAL A 160 -0.36 2.39 -6.07
CA VAL A 160 0.96 2.29 -6.73
C VAL A 160 1.35 3.67 -7.28
N PRO A 161 2.64 4.02 -7.37
CA PRO A 161 3.09 5.27 -7.96
C PRO A 161 2.71 5.34 -9.44
N ALA A 162 2.29 6.55 -9.86
CA ALA A 162 1.84 6.77 -11.23
C ALA A 162 2.91 7.44 -12.11
N PHE A 163 2.80 7.19 -13.43
CA PHE A 163 3.56 7.79 -14.51
C PHE A 163 5.08 7.64 -14.43
N GLN A 164 5.62 6.84 -15.32
CA GLN A 164 7.08 6.63 -15.45
C GLN A 164 7.87 7.94 -15.66
N MET A 165 7.25 8.96 -16.26
CA MET A 165 7.87 10.28 -16.40
C MET A 165 8.10 11.02 -15.08
N LEU A 166 7.48 10.58 -13.98
CA LEU A 166 7.70 11.12 -12.64
C LEU A 166 8.80 10.39 -11.87
N TRP A 167 9.50 9.47 -12.52
CA TRP A 167 10.62 8.74 -11.93
C TRP A 167 11.71 9.70 -11.45
N SER A 168 12.25 9.42 -10.28
CA SER A 168 13.27 10.23 -9.63
C SER A 168 14.20 9.40 -8.76
N SER A 169 15.22 10.02 -8.19
CA SER A 169 16.15 9.36 -7.26
C SER A 169 15.47 8.78 -6.01
N GLU A 170 14.26 9.21 -5.68
CA GLU A 170 13.45 8.61 -4.62
C GLU A 170 12.97 7.21 -4.98
N ASP A 171 12.59 7.00 -6.26
CA ASP A 171 12.19 5.67 -6.75
C ASP A 171 13.39 4.70 -6.70
N ASP A 172 14.57 5.15 -7.13
CA ASP A 172 15.80 4.36 -7.08
C ASP A 172 16.16 4.00 -5.63
N TYR A 173 16.05 4.96 -4.71
CA TYR A 173 16.33 4.76 -3.29
C TYR A 173 15.34 3.79 -2.64
N ALA A 174 14.05 3.89 -2.99
CA ALA A 174 13.01 2.98 -2.52
C ALA A 174 13.10 1.58 -3.15
N GLY A 175 13.89 1.40 -4.21
CA GLY A 175 14.01 0.11 -4.91
C GLY A 175 12.83 -0.20 -5.81
N HIS A 176 12.12 0.83 -6.33
CA HIS A 176 11.04 0.62 -7.27
C HIS A 176 11.55 -0.02 -8.56
N GLN A 177 10.74 -0.87 -9.16
CA GLN A 177 10.99 -1.47 -10.47
C GLN A 177 10.28 -0.68 -11.58
N ARG A 178 9.14 -0.06 -11.26
CA ARG A 178 8.28 0.65 -12.22
C ARG A 178 7.29 1.59 -11.56
N ARG A 179 6.73 2.48 -12.39
CA ARG A 179 5.53 3.26 -12.10
C ARG A 179 4.42 2.89 -13.07
N TYR A 180 3.18 3.02 -12.68
CA TYR A 180 2.03 2.55 -13.43
C TYR A 180 1.26 3.68 -14.11
N ARG A 181 0.53 3.33 -15.17
CA ARG A 181 -0.63 4.08 -15.66
C ARG A 181 -1.88 3.24 -15.38
N ARG A 182 -3.04 3.88 -15.30
CA ARG A 182 -4.30 3.15 -15.13
C ARG A 182 -4.45 2.00 -16.14
N ALA A 183 -4.13 2.25 -17.42
CA ALA A 183 -4.23 1.22 -18.46
C ALA A 183 -3.28 0.03 -18.21
N THR A 184 -2.04 0.27 -17.77
CA THR A 184 -1.06 -0.79 -17.48
C THR A 184 -1.44 -1.57 -16.23
N LEU A 185 -1.89 -0.88 -15.16
CA LEU A 185 -2.37 -1.52 -13.94
C LEU A 185 -3.63 -2.37 -14.22
N ALA A 186 -4.61 -1.84 -14.96
CA ALA A 186 -5.79 -2.60 -15.34
C ALA A 186 -5.44 -3.85 -16.18
N LYS A 187 -4.45 -3.73 -17.08
CA LYS A 187 -3.99 -4.85 -17.90
C LYS A 187 -3.38 -5.98 -17.07
N VAL A 188 -2.48 -5.65 -16.12
CA VAL A 188 -1.84 -6.67 -15.28
C VAL A 188 -2.86 -7.32 -14.34
N LEU A 189 -3.76 -6.56 -13.72
CA LEU A 189 -4.83 -7.09 -12.88
C LEU A 189 -5.73 -8.07 -13.65
N LYS A 190 -6.17 -7.70 -14.85
CA LYS A 190 -6.98 -8.59 -15.70
C LYS A 190 -6.24 -9.87 -16.11
N ARG A 191 -4.94 -9.77 -16.43
CA ARG A 191 -4.11 -10.95 -16.75
C ARG A 191 -3.92 -11.85 -15.54
N ALA A 192 -3.91 -11.30 -14.34
CA ALA A 192 -3.83 -12.05 -13.09
C ALA A 192 -5.17 -12.70 -12.67
N GLY A 193 -6.27 -12.44 -13.41
CA GLY A 193 -7.59 -13.05 -13.15
C GLY A 193 -8.58 -12.15 -12.41
N PHE A 194 -8.23 -10.88 -12.15
CA PHE A 194 -9.10 -9.94 -11.46
C PHE A 194 -9.99 -9.13 -12.40
N ASP A 195 -11.22 -8.87 -11.99
CA ASP A 195 -12.11 -7.88 -12.61
C ASP A 195 -11.95 -6.53 -11.90
N VAL A 196 -11.56 -5.51 -12.66
CA VAL A 196 -11.37 -4.17 -12.12
C VAL A 196 -12.71 -3.48 -11.91
N GLU A 197 -13.08 -3.21 -10.65
CA GLU A 197 -14.32 -2.52 -10.26
C GLU A 197 -14.16 -0.99 -10.25
N TYR A 198 -13.01 -0.50 -9.80
CA TYR A 198 -12.69 0.93 -9.71
C TYR A 198 -11.21 1.16 -9.94
N LEU A 199 -10.88 2.23 -10.66
CA LEU A 199 -9.48 2.60 -10.92
C LEU A 199 -9.39 4.08 -11.23
N THR A 200 -8.75 4.83 -10.35
CA THR A 200 -8.56 6.28 -10.46
C THR A 200 -7.11 6.66 -10.20
N TYR A 201 -6.76 7.90 -10.51
CA TYR A 201 -5.56 8.52 -9.96
C TYR A 201 -5.89 9.21 -8.65
N CYS A 202 -4.88 9.43 -7.82
CA CYS A 202 -4.95 10.24 -6.61
C CYS A 202 -3.71 11.15 -6.50
N PHE A 203 -3.77 12.15 -5.59
CA PHE A 203 -2.81 13.24 -5.51
C PHE A 203 -2.72 14.02 -6.82
N TRP A 204 -3.89 14.44 -7.33
CA TRP A 204 -4.04 15.02 -8.67
C TRP A 204 -3.20 16.27 -8.93
N PHE A 205 -2.87 17.05 -7.90
CA PHE A 205 -2.10 18.29 -8.00
C PHE A 205 -0.58 18.09 -7.87
N LEU A 206 -0.12 16.90 -7.42
CA LEU A 206 1.30 16.60 -7.20
C LEU A 206 2.14 16.30 -8.46
N PRO A 207 1.60 15.82 -9.60
CA PRO A 207 2.44 15.47 -10.75
C PRO A 207 3.33 16.62 -11.23
N LEU A 208 2.80 17.84 -11.32
CA LEU A 208 3.58 19.00 -11.78
C LEU A 208 4.70 19.39 -10.80
N PRO A 209 4.45 19.58 -9.50
CA PRO A 209 5.52 19.80 -8.52
C PRO A 209 6.55 18.67 -8.49
N VAL A 210 6.12 17.40 -8.48
CA VAL A 210 7.03 16.25 -8.50
C VAL A 210 7.91 16.26 -9.75
N PHE A 211 7.32 16.48 -10.91
CA PHE A 211 8.06 16.57 -12.17
C PHE A 211 9.14 17.65 -12.13
N LEU A 212 8.75 18.87 -11.75
CA LEU A 212 9.66 20.01 -11.79
C LEU A 212 10.72 19.98 -10.66
N LEU A 213 10.35 19.51 -9.46
CA LEU A 213 11.21 19.61 -8.28
C LEU A 213 11.98 18.31 -7.97
N ARG A 214 11.55 17.17 -8.51
CA ARG A 214 12.20 15.88 -8.27
C ARG A 214 12.69 15.23 -9.56
N SER A 215 11.81 15.01 -10.55
CA SER A 215 12.16 14.24 -11.75
C SER A 215 13.17 14.98 -12.62
N VAL A 216 12.92 16.23 -12.99
CA VAL A 216 13.84 17.03 -13.81
C VAL A 216 15.21 17.21 -13.13
N PRO A 217 15.32 17.64 -11.87
CA PRO A 217 16.62 17.72 -11.20
C PRO A 217 17.34 16.37 -11.06
N SER A 218 16.60 15.27 -10.89
CA SER A 218 17.16 13.93 -10.84
C SER A 218 17.76 13.54 -12.21
N TRP A 219 17.02 13.76 -13.30
CA TRP A 219 17.51 13.48 -14.69
C TRP A 219 18.73 14.30 -15.07
N LEU A 220 18.81 15.53 -14.56
CA LEU A 220 19.96 16.40 -14.80
C LEU A 220 21.15 16.11 -13.86
N GLY A 221 21.02 15.11 -12.96
CA GLY A 221 22.07 14.78 -11.98
C GLY A 221 22.27 15.83 -10.88
N TRP A 222 21.36 16.80 -10.76
CA TRP A 222 21.46 17.88 -9.74
C TRP A 222 20.94 17.45 -8.37
N ARG A 223 20.12 16.42 -8.33
CA ARG A 223 19.55 15.89 -7.07
C ARG A 223 20.38 14.70 -6.60
N LYS A 224 21.03 14.87 -5.45
CA LYS A 224 21.70 13.77 -4.72
C LYS A 224 20.64 12.91 -4.02
N LYS A 225 21.05 11.69 -3.58
CA LYS A 225 20.19 10.77 -2.82
C LYS A 225 19.43 11.52 -1.71
N PRO A 226 18.14 11.18 -1.49
CA PRO A 226 17.36 11.81 -0.44
C PRO A 226 18.05 11.62 0.91
N ASN A 227 18.06 12.66 1.74
CA ASN A 227 18.52 12.58 3.11
C ASN A 227 17.32 12.84 4.06
N GLN A 228 17.44 12.40 5.31
CA GLN A 228 16.37 12.51 6.30
C GLN A 228 15.78 13.92 6.43
N ARG A 229 16.60 14.98 6.34
CA ARG A 229 16.12 16.37 6.47
C ARG A 229 15.29 16.85 5.28
N SER A 230 15.57 16.39 4.06
CA SER A 230 14.73 16.73 2.90
C SER A 230 13.37 16.03 2.95
N ALA A 231 13.32 14.77 3.37
CA ALA A 231 12.06 14.03 3.52
C ALA A 231 11.10 14.70 4.52
N THR A 232 11.60 15.10 5.71
CA THR A 232 10.79 15.75 6.75
C THR A 232 10.20 17.09 6.28
N ASN A 233 10.98 17.90 5.54
CA ASN A 233 10.52 19.21 5.07
C ASN A 233 9.48 19.13 3.93
N GLU A 234 9.55 18.11 3.10
CA GLU A 234 8.63 17.92 1.97
C GLU A 234 7.27 17.35 2.40
N HIS A 235 7.22 16.65 3.53
CA HIS A 235 6.01 15.99 4.04
C HIS A 235 5.23 16.83 5.09
N SER A 236 5.79 17.94 5.59
CA SER A 236 5.08 18.80 6.53
C SER A 236 4.13 19.77 5.82
N THR A 237 2.87 19.83 6.26
CA THR A 237 1.96 20.90 5.88
C THR A 237 2.43 22.19 6.57
N ARG A 238 3.06 23.09 5.82
CA ARG A 238 3.30 24.45 6.30
C ARG A 238 1.95 25.11 6.60
N GLY A 239 1.82 25.71 7.78
CA GLY A 239 0.65 26.54 8.12
C GLY A 239 0.49 27.72 7.16
N GLY A 240 -0.62 28.45 7.26
CA GLY A 240 -0.92 29.62 6.44
C GLY A 240 -1.70 29.28 5.16
N PHE A 241 -1.73 30.23 4.22
CA PHE A 241 -2.56 30.16 3.00
C PHE A 241 -2.22 28.96 2.11
N ALA A 242 -0.94 28.61 1.97
CA ALA A 242 -0.51 27.45 1.19
C ALA A 242 -1.03 26.13 1.78
N GLY A 243 -0.95 25.95 3.09
CA GLY A 243 -1.51 24.79 3.77
C GLY A 243 -3.04 24.70 3.62
N TRP A 244 -3.73 25.84 3.66
CA TRP A 244 -5.17 25.89 3.42
C TRP A 244 -5.53 25.45 1.98
N LEU A 245 -4.78 25.91 0.96
CA LEU A 245 -4.97 25.47 -0.44
C LEU A 245 -4.77 23.97 -0.61
N VAL A 246 -3.68 23.42 -0.04
CA VAL A 246 -3.41 21.97 -0.06
C VAL A 246 -4.57 21.21 0.57
N ASN A 247 -5.02 21.60 1.76
CA ASN A 247 -6.13 20.93 2.45
C ASN A 247 -7.44 20.98 1.65
N ARG A 248 -7.72 22.11 0.96
CA ARG A 248 -8.90 22.19 0.07
C ARG A 248 -8.77 21.26 -1.14
N ALA A 249 -7.59 21.19 -1.74
CA ALA A 249 -7.33 20.28 -2.86
C ALA A 249 -7.50 18.81 -2.45
N LEU A 250 -6.96 18.42 -1.29
CA LEU A 250 -7.11 17.08 -0.71
C LEU A 250 -8.58 16.76 -0.37
N SER A 251 -9.30 17.69 0.24
CA SER A 251 -10.73 17.53 0.56
C SER A 251 -11.58 17.37 -0.70
N TRP A 252 -11.27 18.13 -1.76
CA TRP A 252 -11.93 18.02 -3.06
C TRP A 252 -11.66 16.63 -3.67
N GLU A 253 -10.41 16.16 -3.67
CA GLU A 253 -10.04 14.84 -4.17
C GLU A 253 -10.79 13.73 -3.42
N ARG A 254 -10.78 13.77 -2.08
CA ARG A 254 -11.53 12.81 -1.25
C ARG A 254 -13.01 12.77 -1.63
N SER A 255 -13.64 13.94 -1.81
CA SER A 255 -15.05 14.03 -2.25
C SER A 255 -15.28 13.35 -3.62
N ARG A 256 -14.30 13.40 -4.54
CA ARG A 256 -14.39 12.71 -5.84
C ARG A 256 -14.30 11.20 -5.69
N VAL A 257 -13.35 10.72 -4.89
CA VAL A 257 -13.19 9.29 -4.59
C VAL A 257 -14.42 8.74 -3.88
N THR A 258 -14.96 9.44 -2.88
CA THR A 258 -16.21 9.05 -2.18
C THR A 258 -17.40 8.92 -3.13
N ARG A 259 -17.43 9.68 -4.23
CA ARG A 259 -18.47 9.59 -5.28
C ARG A 259 -18.10 8.64 -6.41
N ARG A 260 -17.05 7.82 -6.26
CA ARG A 260 -16.52 6.90 -7.27
C ARG A 260 -16.14 7.59 -8.59
N GLN A 261 -15.83 8.88 -8.54
CA GLN A 261 -15.44 9.61 -9.74
C GLN A 261 -13.99 9.32 -10.10
N ILE A 262 -13.72 9.28 -11.39
CA ILE A 262 -12.40 8.97 -11.91
C ILE A 262 -11.64 10.28 -12.14
N LEU A 263 -10.47 10.40 -11.52
CA LEU A 263 -9.51 11.45 -11.83
C LEU A 263 -8.62 10.99 -12.99
N TRP A 264 -8.31 11.89 -13.89
CA TRP A 264 -7.58 11.58 -15.11
C TRP A 264 -6.05 11.69 -14.98
N MET A 265 -5.55 12.33 -13.88
CA MET A 265 -4.14 12.40 -13.53
C MET A 265 -3.94 12.43 -12.01
N GLY A 266 -2.74 12.08 -11.55
CA GLY A 266 -2.32 12.09 -10.14
C GLY A 266 -0.96 11.47 -9.96
N ASN A 267 -0.38 11.57 -8.78
CA ASN A 267 0.94 11.00 -8.48
C ASN A 267 0.91 9.50 -8.18
N SER A 268 -0.27 8.97 -7.87
CA SER A 268 -0.48 7.54 -7.60
C SER A 268 -1.75 7.04 -8.27
N CYS A 269 -1.84 5.73 -8.55
CA CYS A 269 -3.06 5.03 -8.92
C CYS A 269 -3.68 4.42 -7.66
N LEU A 270 -5.02 4.42 -7.59
CA LEU A 270 -5.82 3.73 -6.58
C LEU A 270 -6.77 2.78 -7.31
N ALA A 271 -6.74 1.50 -6.97
CA ALA A 271 -7.50 0.46 -7.66
C ALA A 271 -8.27 -0.43 -6.67
N VAL A 272 -9.42 -0.90 -7.11
CA VAL A 272 -10.19 -2.00 -6.53
C VAL A 272 -10.49 -3.00 -7.63
N ALA A 273 -10.18 -4.26 -7.36
CA ALA A 273 -10.52 -5.33 -8.27
C ALA A 273 -11.03 -6.56 -7.49
N GLN A 274 -11.78 -7.43 -8.14
CA GLN A 274 -12.43 -8.57 -7.52
C GLN A 274 -12.00 -9.87 -8.18
N LYS A 275 -11.76 -10.91 -7.40
CA LYS A 275 -11.70 -12.29 -7.89
C LYS A 275 -13.11 -12.74 -8.24
N ARG A 276 -13.33 -13.18 -9.48
CA ARG A 276 -14.66 -13.63 -9.91
C ARG A 276 -15.23 -14.68 -8.96
N PRO A 277 -16.51 -14.60 -8.61
CA PRO A 277 -17.21 -15.74 -8.03
C PRO A 277 -17.11 -16.93 -8.98
N HIS A 278 -17.01 -18.14 -8.45
CA HIS A 278 -17.19 -19.32 -9.30
C HIS A 278 -18.56 -19.22 -9.97
N ALA A 279 -18.60 -19.37 -11.30
CA ALA A 279 -19.86 -19.57 -12.00
C ALA A 279 -20.48 -20.86 -11.45
N GLY A 280 -21.57 -20.74 -10.68
CA GLY A 280 -22.32 -21.87 -10.16
C GLY A 280 -22.97 -22.65 -11.29
#